data_15c2262af920d856faf0fe4b3afc5c53
#
_entry.id   15c2262af920d856faf0fe4b3afc5c53
#
_cell.length_a   1.000
_cell.length_b   1.000
_cell.length_c   1.000
_cell.angle_alpha   90.00
_cell.angle_beta   90.00
_cell.angle_gamma   90.00
#
_symmetry.space_group_name_H-M   'P 1'
#
loop_
_entity.id
_entity.type
_entity.pdbx_description
1 polymer ?
#
loop_
_entity_poly.entity_id
_entity_poly.type
_entity_poly.pdbx_seq_one_letter_code
_entity_poly.pdbx_strand_id
1 'polypeptide(L)'
;MENKEIVQPWGWELPSTSPFSRTPSRPQHRQPEDFDRKFDSRTIIYDAFYLPERNELRIIGPPFLNLHAMATGVVAISGGETLPVLVQELDRHMRITVQLQGRPDHVVLQSQMGDIRVPITEADQKAFAGKRVLLTLSKNNRLEWICDWIRFHHDHHGANAVLLYDNNSTLYTLHELASAIANVPGIDATRVIHWPYKYGPQGHGGGFWDSDFCQSGALEDARWRYLQPARSVLNVDIDELVLPRHSLCLNWWRQRPPATSRFGDSGWSRRTAVTTAYVQNPSHCCIEVTLYG
;
A
#
# COMPACT_ATOMS: atom_id res chain seq x y z
N MET A 1 -8.22 25.30 -4.65
CA MET A 1 -7.51 24.02 -4.85
C MET A 1 -7.94 23.11 -3.71
N GLU A 2 -8.65 22.03 -4.01
CA GLU A 2 -9.04 21.06 -2.98
C GLU A 2 -7.77 20.50 -2.32
N ASN A 3 -7.74 20.58 -1.01
CA ASN A 3 -6.62 20.05 -0.22
C ASN A 3 -6.68 18.51 -0.25
N LYS A 4 -5.96 17.88 -1.17
CA LYS A 4 -5.94 16.43 -1.35
C LYS A 4 -5.09 15.70 -0.29
N GLU A 5 -5.09 16.19 0.94
CA GLU A 5 -4.32 15.55 2.02
C GLU A 5 -4.93 14.22 2.44
N ILE A 6 -6.26 14.11 2.39
CA ILE A 6 -7.00 12.88 2.72
C ILE A 6 -7.50 12.24 1.43
N VAL A 7 -7.22 10.94 1.26
CA VAL A 7 -7.62 10.16 0.09
C VAL A 7 -8.48 8.98 0.53
N GLN A 8 -9.61 8.81 -0.16
CA GLN A 8 -10.47 7.63 -0.07
C GLN A 8 -10.20 6.75 -1.29
N PRO A 9 -9.56 5.60 -1.15
CA PRO A 9 -9.43 4.62 -2.23
C PRO A 9 -10.78 4.12 -2.70
N TRP A 10 -10.85 3.73 -3.94
CA TRP A 10 -12.04 3.07 -4.45
C TRP A 10 -11.91 1.55 -4.27
N GLY A 11 -12.60 1.01 -3.28
CA GLY A 11 -12.64 -0.42 -3.00
C GLY A 11 -13.93 -1.08 -3.46
N TRP A 12 -13.87 -2.41 -3.62
CA TRP A 12 -15.05 -3.19 -3.93
C TRP A 12 -15.07 -4.52 -3.16
N GLU A 13 -16.24 -4.83 -2.61
CA GLU A 13 -16.49 -6.05 -1.85
C GLU A 13 -17.59 -6.89 -2.50
N LEU A 14 -17.50 -8.20 -2.35
CA LEU A 14 -18.58 -9.11 -2.73
C LEU A 14 -19.88 -8.70 -2.01
N PRO A 15 -21.00 -8.56 -2.72
CA PRO A 15 -22.30 -8.28 -2.11
C PRO A 15 -22.63 -9.29 -1.00
N SER A 16 -23.35 -8.86 0.06
CA SER A 16 -23.73 -9.76 1.17
C SER A 16 -24.52 -10.99 0.70
N THR A 17 -25.21 -10.87 -0.42
CA THR A 17 -25.97 -11.94 -1.09
C THR A 17 -25.14 -12.82 -2.00
N SER A 18 -23.84 -12.49 -2.21
CA SER A 18 -22.98 -13.30 -3.08
C SER A 18 -22.80 -14.71 -2.52
N PRO A 19 -22.91 -15.75 -3.35
CA PRO A 19 -22.60 -17.12 -2.97
C PRO A 19 -21.09 -17.36 -2.82
N PHE A 20 -20.27 -16.40 -3.23
CA PHE A 20 -18.82 -16.48 -3.20
C PHE A 20 -18.26 -15.83 -1.94
N SER A 21 -17.20 -16.42 -1.41
CA SER A 21 -16.39 -15.86 -0.33
C SER A 21 -14.98 -16.42 -0.40
N ARG A 22 -14.01 -15.63 0.06
CA ARG A 22 -12.63 -16.12 0.20
C ARG A 22 -12.56 -17.10 1.36
N THR A 23 -11.94 -18.28 1.12
CA THR A 23 -11.71 -19.32 2.12
C THR A 23 -10.29 -19.19 2.65
N PRO A 24 -10.07 -19.22 3.97
CA PRO A 24 -8.74 -19.16 4.55
C PRO A 24 -7.93 -20.43 4.26
N SER A 25 -6.61 -20.30 4.18
CA SER A 25 -5.69 -21.44 4.10
C SER A 25 -5.53 -22.16 5.43
N ARG A 26 -5.84 -21.49 6.56
CA ARG A 26 -5.74 -22.04 7.90
C ARG A 26 -6.89 -23.01 8.18
N PRO A 27 -6.60 -24.28 8.58
CA PRO A 27 -7.63 -25.23 8.95
C PRO A 27 -8.48 -24.75 10.15
N GLN A 28 -9.77 -25.06 10.15
CA GLN A 28 -10.71 -24.60 11.16
C GLN A 28 -10.26 -24.88 12.61
N HIS A 29 -9.69 -26.05 12.89
CA HIS A 29 -9.20 -26.41 14.24
C HIS A 29 -7.99 -25.58 14.71
N ARG A 30 -7.39 -24.78 13.83
CA ARG A 30 -6.28 -23.86 14.14
C ARG A 30 -6.68 -22.39 14.05
N GLN A 31 -7.95 -22.12 13.79
CA GLN A 31 -8.46 -20.74 13.77
C GLN A 31 -8.77 -20.31 15.22
N PRO A 32 -8.27 -19.13 15.66
CA PRO A 32 -8.65 -18.57 16.94
C PRO A 32 -10.13 -18.18 16.94
N GLU A 33 -10.72 -17.98 18.13
CA GLU A 33 -12.14 -17.68 18.33
C GLU A 33 -12.61 -16.43 17.53
N ASP A 34 -11.74 -15.45 17.35
CA ASP A 34 -12.04 -14.19 16.64
C ASP A 34 -11.61 -14.19 15.16
N PHE A 35 -11.30 -15.38 14.61
CA PHE A 35 -10.77 -15.52 13.26
C PHE A 35 -11.68 -14.91 12.20
N ASP A 36 -12.94 -15.28 12.15
CA ASP A 36 -13.91 -14.83 11.13
C ASP A 36 -14.13 -13.32 11.17
N ARG A 37 -14.04 -12.72 12.35
CA ARG A 37 -14.11 -11.27 12.51
C ARG A 37 -12.92 -10.57 11.87
N LYS A 38 -11.73 -11.17 11.94
CA LYS A 38 -10.46 -10.60 11.47
C LYS A 38 -10.14 -10.97 10.02
N PHE A 39 -10.53 -12.15 9.57
CA PHE A 39 -10.24 -12.60 8.22
C PHE A 39 -11.05 -11.82 7.18
N ASP A 40 -10.38 -11.39 6.10
CA ASP A 40 -11.02 -10.69 4.99
C ASP A 40 -11.54 -11.68 3.95
N SER A 41 -12.79 -12.08 4.08
CA SER A 41 -13.43 -13.04 3.19
C SER A 41 -14.16 -12.40 1.99
N ARG A 42 -14.34 -11.07 1.97
CA ARG A 42 -15.25 -10.43 1.02
C ARG A 42 -14.63 -9.34 0.16
N THR A 43 -13.62 -8.63 0.62
CA THR A 43 -12.98 -7.59 -0.18
C THR A 43 -12.27 -8.21 -1.39
N ILE A 44 -12.54 -7.70 -2.57
CA ILE A 44 -11.89 -8.13 -3.82
C ILE A 44 -10.94 -7.04 -4.31
N ILE A 45 -11.31 -5.77 -4.17
CA ILE A 45 -10.50 -4.64 -4.61
C ILE A 45 -10.29 -3.71 -3.43
N TYR A 46 -9.04 -3.36 -3.17
CA TYR A 46 -8.66 -2.31 -2.21
C TYR A 46 -8.66 -0.94 -2.87
N ASP A 47 -8.10 -0.85 -4.07
CA ASP A 47 -8.06 0.39 -4.84
C ASP A 47 -7.88 0.12 -6.34
N ALA A 48 -8.24 1.13 -7.14
CA ALA A 48 -8.06 1.15 -8.58
C ALA A 48 -7.65 2.55 -9.05
N PHE A 49 -6.60 2.65 -9.86
CA PHE A 49 -6.10 3.92 -10.36
C PHE A 49 -5.45 3.80 -11.74
N TYR A 50 -5.51 4.88 -12.48
CA TYR A 50 -4.95 5.01 -13.81
C TYR A 50 -3.53 5.57 -13.77
N LEU A 51 -2.65 4.93 -14.51
CA LEU A 51 -1.26 5.34 -14.73
C LEU A 51 -1.13 5.95 -16.13
N PRO A 52 -1.16 7.29 -16.28
CA PRO A 52 -1.19 7.93 -17.59
C PRO A 52 -0.01 7.59 -18.50
N GLU A 53 1.19 7.51 -17.93
CA GLU A 53 2.42 7.25 -18.70
C GLU A 53 2.48 5.83 -19.27
N ARG A 54 1.63 4.92 -18.77
CA ARG A 54 1.52 3.53 -19.22
C ARG A 54 0.23 3.24 -19.97
N ASN A 55 -0.71 4.16 -19.98
CA ASN A 55 -2.09 3.92 -20.41
C ASN A 55 -2.70 2.68 -19.74
N GLU A 56 -2.53 2.57 -18.44
CA GLU A 56 -2.81 1.35 -17.69
C GLU A 56 -3.72 1.66 -16.51
N LEU A 57 -4.83 0.91 -16.37
CA LEU A 57 -5.60 0.84 -15.14
C LEU A 57 -4.98 -0.25 -14.26
N ARG A 58 -4.56 0.12 -13.07
CA ARG A 58 -4.04 -0.78 -12.05
C ARG A 58 -5.10 -0.98 -10.97
N ILE A 59 -5.35 -2.25 -10.62
CA ILE A 59 -6.29 -2.63 -9.58
C ILE A 59 -5.53 -3.51 -8.60
N ILE A 60 -5.68 -3.22 -7.30
CA ILE A 60 -4.98 -3.90 -6.21
C ILE A 60 -6.02 -4.45 -5.24
N GLY A 61 -5.81 -5.64 -4.76
CA GLY A 61 -6.66 -6.29 -3.77
C GLY A 61 -5.95 -7.40 -3.00
N PRO A 62 -6.64 -8.05 -2.07
CA PRO A 62 -6.12 -9.23 -1.40
C PRO A 62 -5.97 -10.39 -2.38
N PRO A 63 -5.18 -11.44 -2.07
CA PRO A 63 -5.04 -12.60 -2.94
C PRO A 63 -6.39 -13.29 -3.12
N PHE A 64 -6.61 -13.87 -4.29
CA PHE A 64 -7.88 -14.52 -4.60
C PHE A 64 -8.09 -15.83 -3.85
N LEU A 65 -7.01 -16.58 -3.60
CA LEU A 65 -7.05 -17.93 -3.00
C LEU A 65 -8.00 -18.86 -3.76
N ASN A 66 -9.05 -19.37 -3.11
CA ASN A 66 -10.06 -20.23 -3.75
C ASN A 66 -10.85 -19.52 -4.87
N LEU A 67 -10.83 -18.19 -4.93
CA LEU A 67 -11.51 -17.40 -5.98
C LEU A 67 -10.64 -17.23 -7.24
N HIS A 68 -9.42 -17.75 -7.27
CA HIS A 68 -8.47 -17.58 -8.37
C HIS A 68 -9.04 -18.01 -9.72
N ALA A 69 -9.70 -19.15 -9.79
CA ALA A 69 -10.29 -19.65 -11.04
C ALA A 69 -11.36 -18.72 -11.63
N MET A 70 -12.07 -17.97 -10.77
CA MET A 70 -13.07 -17.00 -11.19
C MET A 70 -12.42 -15.70 -11.68
N ALA A 71 -11.25 -15.37 -11.11
CA ALA A 71 -10.50 -14.16 -11.43
C ALA A 71 -9.69 -14.30 -12.73
N THR A 72 -9.21 -15.49 -13.07
CA THR A 72 -8.46 -15.73 -14.32
C THR A 72 -9.32 -15.60 -15.57
N GLY A 73 -10.64 -15.68 -15.45
CA GLY A 73 -11.60 -15.44 -16.53
C GLY A 73 -12.10 -14.01 -16.65
N VAL A 74 -11.46 -13.03 -15.96
CA VAL A 74 -11.88 -11.63 -16.02
C VAL A 74 -11.67 -11.05 -17.41
N VAL A 75 -12.71 -10.41 -17.91
CA VAL A 75 -12.69 -9.63 -19.15
C VAL A 75 -12.93 -8.18 -18.81
N ALA A 76 -12.10 -7.29 -19.32
CA ALA A 76 -12.31 -5.84 -19.18
C ALA A 76 -12.97 -5.27 -20.43
N ILE A 77 -14.01 -4.47 -20.25
CA ILE A 77 -14.77 -3.83 -21.34
C ILE A 77 -14.80 -2.34 -21.12
N SER A 78 -14.54 -1.58 -22.20
CA SER A 78 -14.71 -0.14 -22.22
C SER A 78 -15.26 0.27 -23.58
N GLY A 79 -16.33 1.10 -23.60
CA GLY A 79 -16.95 1.55 -24.84
C GLY A 79 -17.46 0.43 -25.76
N GLY A 80 -17.71 -0.78 -25.22
CA GLY A 80 -18.09 -1.98 -25.98
C GLY A 80 -16.92 -2.80 -26.53
N GLU A 81 -15.68 -2.35 -26.31
CA GLU A 81 -14.48 -3.08 -26.73
C GLU A 81 -13.87 -3.87 -25.57
N THR A 82 -13.36 -5.08 -25.89
CA THR A 82 -12.61 -5.90 -24.94
C THR A 82 -11.17 -5.44 -24.86
N LEU A 83 -10.69 -5.21 -23.64
CA LEU A 83 -9.35 -4.74 -23.37
C LEU A 83 -8.45 -5.87 -22.88
N PRO A 84 -7.14 -5.82 -23.16
CA PRO A 84 -6.17 -6.76 -22.60
C PRO A 84 -6.11 -6.67 -21.08
N VAL A 85 -6.21 -7.82 -20.41
CA VAL A 85 -6.15 -7.94 -18.94
C VAL A 85 -5.05 -8.91 -18.54
N LEU A 86 -4.24 -8.50 -17.57
CA LEU A 86 -3.29 -9.37 -16.91
C LEU A 86 -3.66 -9.48 -15.43
N VAL A 87 -3.97 -10.68 -14.97
CA VAL A 87 -4.22 -10.99 -13.56
C VAL A 87 -2.97 -11.64 -12.97
N GLN A 88 -2.45 -11.06 -11.90
CA GLN A 88 -1.30 -11.58 -11.16
C GLN A 88 -1.68 -11.77 -9.70
N GLU A 89 -1.56 -12.98 -9.20
CA GLU A 89 -1.69 -13.28 -7.78
C GLU A 89 -0.30 -13.43 -7.18
N LEU A 90 -0.07 -12.70 -6.11
CA LEU A 90 1.15 -12.72 -5.32
C LEU A 90 0.82 -13.29 -3.93
N ASP A 91 1.84 -13.50 -3.10
CA ASP A 91 1.68 -14.19 -1.82
C ASP A 91 0.59 -13.59 -0.92
N ARG A 92 0.47 -12.26 -0.89
CA ARG A 92 -0.42 -11.56 0.06
C ARG A 92 -1.28 -10.47 -0.57
N HIS A 93 -1.22 -10.30 -1.88
CA HIS A 93 -2.06 -9.38 -2.64
C HIS A 93 -2.21 -9.87 -4.08
N MET A 94 -3.18 -9.31 -4.78
CA MET A 94 -3.31 -9.49 -6.22
C MET A 94 -3.20 -8.15 -6.94
N ARG A 95 -2.88 -8.23 -8.20
CA ARG A 95 -2.84 -7.10 -9.12
C ARG A 95 -3.54 -7.48 -10.42
N ILE A 96 -4.48 -6.64 -10.83
CA ILE A 96 -5.05 -6.69 -12.18
C ILE A 96 -4.55 -5.48 -12.93
N THR A 97 -4.03 -5.70 -14.12
CA THR A 97 -3.59 -4.67 -15.05
C THR A 97 -4.46 -4.71 -16.28
N VAL A 98 -5.12 -3.59 -16.61
CA VAL A 98 -5.90 -3.44 -17.83
C VAL A 98 -5.20 -2.43 -18.73
N GLN A 99 -4.84 -2.84 -19.94
CA GLN A 99 -4.24 -1.94 -20.92
C GLN A 99 -5.35 -1.12 -21.57
N LEU A 100 -5.30 0.22 -21.41
CA LEU A 100 -6.29 1.13 -21.95
C LEU A 100 -5.87 1.71 -23.30
N GLN A 101 -6.86 2.08 -24.11
CA GLN A 101 -6.69 2.90 -25.30
C GLN A 101 -7.25 4.31 -25.02
N GLY A 102 -6.42 5.15 -24.36
CA GLY A 102 -6.85 6.44 -23.87
C GLY A 102 -7.42 6.38 -22.44
N ARG A 103 -8.18 7.41 -22.05
CA ARG A 103 -8.74 7.55 -20.69
C ARG A 103 -10.27 7.50 -20.74
N PRO A 104 -10.88 6.33 -20.60
CA PRO A 104 -12.33 6.21 -20.46
C PRO A 104 -12.79 6.71 -19.08
N ASP A 105 -14.10 6.93 -18.90
CA ASP A 105 -14.67 7.27 -17.59
C ASP A 105 -14.65 6.08 -16.63
N HIS A 106 -14.77 4.87 -17.15
CA HIS A 106 -14.79 3.63 -16.39
C HIS A 106 -14.43 2.41 -17.25
N VAL A 107 -14.09 1.33 -16.58
CA VAL A 107 -13.94 -0.01 -17.15
C VAL A 107 -14.91 -0.95 -16.45
N VAL A 108 -15.56 -1.83 -17.17
CA VAL A 108 -16.36 -2.92 -16.59
C VAL A 108 -15.53 -4.19 -16.59
N LEU A 109 -15.27 -4.71 -15.40
CA LEU A 109 -14.66 -6.05 -15.23
C LEU A 109 -15.79 -7.08 -15.16
N GLN A 110 -15.86 -7.95 -16.13
CA GLN A 110 -16.81 -9.07 -16.15
C GLN A 110 -16.13 -10.32 -15.64
N SER A 111 -16.74 -11.00 -14.68
CA SER A 111 -16.25 -12.25 -14.11
C SER A 111 -17.40 -13.13 -13.64
N GLN A 112 -17.08 -14.35 -13.21
CA GLN A 112 -18.07 -15.22 -12.57
C GLN A 112 -18.59 -14.67 -11.23
N MET A 113 -17.86 -13.71 -10.62
CA MET A 113 -18.28 -13.05 -9.39
C MET A 113 -19.26 -11.88 -9.64
N GLY A 114 -19.56 -11.59 -10.91
CA GLY A 114 -20.41 -10.50 -11.38
C GLY A 114 -19.62 -9.40 -12.10
N ASP A 115 -20.35 -8.39 -12.55
CA ASP A 115 -19.80 -7.24 -13.25
C ASP A 115 -19.43 -6.17 -12.24
N ILE A 116 -18.19 -5.65 -12.35
CA ILE A 116 -17.66 -4.60 -11.48
C ILE A 116 -17.35 -3.38 -12.34
N ARG A 117 -18.05 -2.27 -12.09
CA ARG A 117 -17.79 -1.00 -12.77
C ARG A 117 -16.71 -0.23 -12.03
N VAL A 118 -15.50 -0.23 -12.57
CA VAL A 118 -14.31 0.42 -11.98
C VAL A 118 -14.19 1.83 -12.55
N PRO A 119 -14.24 2.88 -11.71
CA PRO A 119 -14.02 4.25 -12.14
C PRO A 119 -12.54 4.49 -12.44
N ILE A 120 -12.24 5.42 -13.33
CA ILE A 120 -10.88 5.83 -13.65
C ILE A 120 -10.49 7.04 -12.81
N THR A 121 -9.74 6.77 -11.73
CA THR A 121 -9.09 7.80 -10.89
C THR A 121 -7.61 7.85 -11.21
N GLU A 122 -7.03 9.02 -11.34
CA GLU A 122 -5.62 9.18 -11.68
C GLU A 122 -4.70 8.91 -10.47
N ALA A 123 -3.56 8.28 -10.72
CA ALA A 123 -2.50 8.14 -9.73
C ALA A 123 -1.94 9.51 -9.34
N ASP A 124 -1.63 9.72 -8.06
CA ASP A 124 -1.11 10.99 -7.52
C ASP A 124 0.42 10.93 -7.33
N GLN A 125 1.12 10.60 -8.39
CA GLN A 125 2.58 10.47 -8.37
C GLN A 125 3.31 11.80 -8.15
N LYS A 126 2.68 12.92 -8.55
CA LYS A 126 3.30 14.25 -8.44
C LYS A 126 3.52 14.70 -6.99
N ALA A 127 2.69 14.23 -6.05
CA ALA A 127 2.76 14.64 -4.65
C ALA A 127 4.12 14.37 -4.02
N PHE A 128 4.76 13.26 -4.39
CA PHE A 128 6.01 12.81 -3.78
C PHE A 128 7.22 12.85 -4.70
N ALA A 129 7.11 13.50 -5.86
CA ALA A 129 8.21 13.59 -6.81
C ALA A 129 9.46 14.22 -6.18
N GLY A 130 10.57 13.51 -6.18
CA GLY A 130 11.85 13.94 -5.61
C GLY A 130 11.91 14.00 -4.08
N LYS A 131 10.85 13.61 -3.37
CA LYS A 131 10.77 13.64 -1.90
C LYS A 131 11.38 12.40 -1.25
N ARG A 132 11.77 12.53 0.04
CA ARG A 132 12.12 11.43 0.93
C ARG A 132 10.91 11.13 1.79
N VAL A 133 10.26 10.02 1.50
CA VAL A 133 8.93 9.72 2.01
C VAL A 133 9.01 8.74 3.17
N LEU A 134 8.38 9.08 4.28
CA LEU A 134 8.02 8.13 5.34
C LEU A 134 6.74 7.44 4.93
N LEU A 135 6.74 6.11 4.96
CA LEU A 135 5.59 5.27 4.65
C LEU A 135 5.26 4.41 5.87
N THR A 136 4.00 4.39 6.27
CA THR A 136 3.52 3.49 7.32
C THR A 136 2.05 3.14 7.16
N LEU A 137 1.65 1.97 7.68
CA LEU A 137 0.27 1.61 7.96
C LEU A 137 0.06 1.71 9.47
N SER A 138 -0.89 2.53 9.91
CA SER A 138 -1.08 2.82 11.33
C SER A 138 -2.54 2.61 11.76
N LYS A 139 -2.73 2.17 13.00
CA LYS A 139 -4.05 2.09 13.64
C LYS A 139 -3.96 2.47 15.10
N ASN A 140 -4.75 3.48 15.49
CA ASN A 140 -4.90 3.89 16.90
C ASN A 140 -3.59 4.26 17.62
N ASN A 141 -2.55 4.69 16.88
CA ASN A 141 -1.40 5.32 17.49
C ASN A 141 -1.76 6.76 17.88
N ARG A 142 -1.29 7.25 19.03
CA ARG A 142 -1.55 8.62 19.49
C ARG A 142 -0.94 9.62 18.51
N LEU A 143 -1.63 10.75 18.26
CA LEU A 143 -1.16 11.79 17.35
C LEU A 143 0.23 12.33 17.73
N GLU A 144 0.49 12.47 19.04
CA GLU A 144 1.77 12.92 19.55
C GLU A 144 2.90 11.97 19.12
N TRP A 145 2.68 10.64 19.22
CA TRP A 145 3.68 9.63 18.83
C TRP A 145 3.93 9.65 17.31
N ILE A 146 2.88 9.81 16.52
CA ILE A 146 3.01 9.96 15.07
C ILE A 146 3.85 11.19 14.74
N CYS A 147 3.57 12.33 15.37
CA CYS A 147 4.34 13.56 15.15
C CYS A 147 5.80 13.44 15.62
N ASP A 148 6.07 12.78 16.75
CA ASP A 148 7.42 12.58 17.26
C ASP A 148 8.21 11.60 16.36
N TRP A 149 7.59 10.55 15.86
CA TRP A 149 8.15 9.63 14.88
C TRP A 149 8.53 10.36 13.59
N ILE A 150 7.68 11.27 13.08
CA ILE A 150 7.96 12.09 11.89
C ILE A 150 9.13 13.03 12.15
N ARG A 151 9.14 13.76 13.29
CA ARG A 151 10.24 14.67 13.67
C ARG A 151 11.56 13.92 13.75
N PHE A 152 11.58 12.77 14.41
CA PHE A 152 12.77 11.93 14.52
C PHE A 152 13.35 11.58 13.13
N HIS A 153 12.52 11.06 12.23
CA HIS A 153 13.00 10.65 10.90
C HIS A 153 13.29 11.86 9.99
N HIS A 154 12.65 13.01 10.21
CA HIS A 154 13.03 14.26 9.57
C HIS A 154 14.44 14.69 9.99
N ASP A 155 14.68 14.76 11.30
CA ASP A 155 15.93 15.27 11.85
C ASP A 155 17.12 14.36 11.55
N HIS A 156 16.92 13.05 11.66
CA HIS A 156 17.99 12.06 11.50
C HIS A 156 18.18 11.58 10.06
N HIS A 157 17.11 11.50 9.27
CA HIS A 157 17.14 10.93 7.91
C HIS A 157 16.78 11.93 6.81
N GLY A 158 16.38 13.14 7.16
CA GLY A 158 15.98 14.17 6.22
C GLY A 158 14.70 13.84 5.47
N ALA A 159 13.82 13.04 6.06
CA ALA A 159 12.49 12.79 5.54
C ALA A 159 11.73 14.11 5.43
N ASN A 160 11.07 14.37 4.32
CA ASN A 160 10.36 15.62 4.07
C ASN A 160 8.97 15.40 3.48
N ALA A 161 8.49 14.17 3.51
CA ALA A 161 7.12 13.84 3.10
C ALA A 161 6.61 12.61 3.84
N VAL A 162 5.29 12.51 4.01
CA VAL A 162 4.63 11.43 4.75
C VAL A 162 3.47 10.86 3.92
N LEU A 163 3.49 9.54 3.71
CA LEU A 163 2.38 8.77 3.19
C LEU A 163 1.92 7.80 4.27
N LEU A 164 0.78 8.08 4.90
CA LEU A 164 0.24 7.29 6.01
C LEU A 164 -1.08 6.65 5.61
N TYR A 165 -1.14 5.32 5.74
CA TYR A 165 -2.36 4.54 5.60
C TYR A 165 -3.00 4.39 6.96
N ASP A 166 -4.16 5.01 7.19
CA ASP A 166 -4.93 4.86 8.43
C ASP A 166 -5.85 3.65 8.34
N ASN A 167 -5.57 2.64 9.15
CA ASN A 167 -6.34 1.40 9.19
C ASN A 167 -7.58 1.52 10.10
N ASN A 168 -8.43 2.51 9.80
CA ASN A 168 -9.68 2.75 10.51
C ASN A 168 -9.47 3.02 12.01
N SER A 169 -8.65 4.02 12.32
CA SER A 169 -8.44 4.50 13.70
C SER A 169 -9.71 5.10 14.28
N THR A 170 -9.86 4.98 15.59
CA THR A 170 -11.03 5.48 16.36
C THR A 170 -10.64 6.52 17.41
N LEU A 171 -9.35 6.77 17.62
CA LEU A 171 -8.85 7.75 18.60
C LEU A 171 -8.88 9.19 18.08
N TYR A 172 -9.00 9.38 16.79
CA TYR A 172 -9.02 10.67 16.10
C TYR A 172 -9.73 10.54 14.75
N THR A 173 -10.10 11.65 14.19
CA THR A 173 -10.59 11.74 12.80
C THR A 173 -9.45 11.80 11.80
N LEU A 174 -9.70 11.45 10.55
CA LEU A 174 -8.71 11.61 9.47
C LEU A 174 -8.26 13.06 9.29
N HIS A 175 -9.15 14.04 9.57
CA HIS A 175 -8.82 15.45 9.50
C HIS A 175 -7.87 15.88 10.61
N GLU A 176 -8.06 15.40 11.84
CA GLU A 176 -7.14 15.67 12.95
C GLU A 176 -5.77 15.06 12.66
N LEU A 177 -5.73 13.82 12.14
CA LEU A 177 -4.49 13.16 11.74
C LEU A 177 -3.77 13.94 10.64
N ALA A 178 -4.46 14.28 9.55
CA ALA A 178 -3.87 15.02 8.43
C ALA A 178 -3.35 16.39 8.87
N SER A 179 -4.13 17.12 9.69
CA SER A 179 -3.72 18.39 10.25
C SER A 179 -2.49 18.26 11.16
N ALA A 180 -2.45 17.26 12.02
CA ALA A 180 -1.31 17.03 12.92
C ALA A 180 -0.02 16.77 12.13
N ILE A 181 -0.08 15.92 11.09
CA ILE A 181 1.07 15.60 10.24
C ILE A 181 1.54 16.83 9.45
N ALA A 182 0.60 17.55 8.81
CA ALA A 182 0.92 18.72 7.99
C ALA A 182 1.57 19.87 8.79
N ASN A 183 1.31 19.94 10.10
CA ASN A 183 1.90 20.94 10.99
C ASN A 183 3.29 20.55 11.52
N VAL A 184 3.83 19.37 11.19
CA VAL A 184 5.20 19.01 11.58
C VAL A 184 6.20 19.82 10.75
N PRO A 185 7.09 20.62 11.36
CA PRO A 185 8.07 21.42 10.62
C PRO A 185 8.96 20.54 9.72
N GLY A 186 9.25 21.03 8.52
CA GLY A 186 10.13 20.34 7.56
C GLY A 186 9.44 19.29 6.69
N ILE A 187 8.14 19.07 6.86
CA ILE A 187 7.34 18.21 5.99
C ILE A 187 6.68 19.05 4.89
N ASP A 188 7.02 18.78 3.65
CA ASP A 188 6.57 19.51 2.46
C ASP A 188 5.34 18.91 1.79
N ALA A 189 5.11 17.61 1.97
CA ALA A 189 4.01 16.88 1.34
C ALA A 189 3.46 15.79 2.25
N THR A 190 2.15 15.66 2.30
CA THR A 190 1.46 14.66 3.11
C THR A 190 0.31 14.03 2.33
N ARG A 191 0.07 12.74 2.56
CA ARG A 191 -1.16 12.05 2.19
C ARG A 191 -1.55 11.10 3.30
N VAL A 192 -2.80 11.22 3.74
CA VAL A 192 -3.45 10.28 4.67
C VAL A 192 -4.46 9.49 3.87
N ILE A 193 -4.24 8.19 3.78
CA ILE A 193 -5.08 7.28 3.03
C ILE A 193 -6.00 6.56 4.00
N HIS A 194 -7.31 6.70 3.84
CA HIS A 194 -8.27 5.90 4.59
C HIS A 194 -8.24 4.46 4.08
N TRP A 195 -7.72 3.53 4.90
CA TRP A 195 -7.49 2.13 4.53
C TRP A 195 -8.21 1.18 5.48
N PRO A 196 -9.56 1.10 5.45
CA PRO A 196 -10.37 0.45 6.49
C PRO A 196 -10.44 -1.07 6.34
N TYR A 197 -9.51 -1.68 5.66
CA TYR A 197 -9.54 -3.11 5.38
C TYR A 197 -9.05 -3.94 6.56
N LYS A 198 -9.56 -5.17 6.66
CA LYS A 198 -9.18 -6.09 7.72
C LYS A 198 -7.71 -6.48 7.62
N TYR A 199 -6.98 -6.31 8.70
CA TYR A 199 -5.56 -6.66 8.77
C TYR A 199 -5.35 -8.18 8.65
N GLY A 200 -6.28 -8.96 9.15
CA GLY A 200 -6.22 -10.41 9.21
C GLY A 200 -5.98 -10.94 10.62
N PRO A 201 -6.15 -12.25 10.81
CA PRO A 201 -5.88 -12.91 12.08
C PRO A 201 -4.40 -12.89 12.38
N GLN A 202 -4.04 -12.45 13.59
CA GLN A 202 -2.67 -12.43 14.08
C GLN A 202 -2.39 -13.61 14.99
N GLY A 203 -1.11 -14.01 15.04
CA GLY A 203 -0.60 -14.94 16.05
C GLY A 203 -0.73 -16.42 15.70
N HIS A 204 0.11 -17.20 16.36
CA HIS A 204 0.08 -18.65 16.51
C HIS A 204 0.53 -19.50 15.32
N GLY A 205 1.84 -19.67 15.23
CA GLY A 205 2.47 -20.77 14.53
C GLY A 205 2.45 -20.63 13.01
N GLY A 206 3.55 -20.15 12.48
CA GLY A 206 3.81 -19.81 11.12
C GLY A 206 3.32 -20.81 10.05
N GLY A 207 3.25 -20.30 8.84
CA GLY A 207 2.99 -21.08 7.63
C GLY A 207 1.62 -20.90 7.02
N PHE A 208 0.71 -20.11 7.63
CA PHE A 208 -0.57 -19.80 7.01
C PHE A 208 -0.55 -18.43 6.34
N TRP A 209 -0.96 -18.40 5.09
CA TRP A 209 -1.04 -17.19 4.26
C TRP A 209 -2.47 -16.61 4.32
N ASP A 210 -2.90 -16.20 5.50
CA ASP A 210 -4.27 -15.74 5.77
C ASP A 210 -4.35 -14.38 6.50
N SER A 211 -3.22 -13.70 6.62
CA SER A 211 -3.11 -12.39 7.25
C SER A 211 -2.22 -11.42 6.47
N ASP A 212 -2.15 -10.18 6.94
CA ASP A 212 -1.33 -9.07 6.40
C ASP A 212 -1.71 -8.68 4.95
N PHE A 213 -2.86 -9.11 4.45
CA PHE A 213 -3.28 -8.77 3.10
C PHE A 213 -3.45 -7.26 2.92
N CYS A 214 -4.06 -6.59 3.89
CA CYS A 214 -4.26 -5.15 3.82
C CYS A 214 -2.95 -4.37 3.90
N GLN A 215 -1.96 -4.82 4.67
CA GLN A 215 -0.64 -4.21 4.73
C GLN A 215 0.10 -4.36 3.39
N SER A 216 0.10 -5.58 2.84
CA SER A 216 0.71 -5.85 1.54
C SER A 216 0.03 -5.07 0.41
N GLY A 217 -1.30 -4.97 0.46
CA GLY A 217 -2.08 -4.16 -0.47
C GLY A 217 -1.76 -2.67 -0.36
N ALA A 218 -1.64 -2.13 0.86
CA ALA A 218 -1.25 -0.73 1.09
C ALA A 218 0.15 -0.42 0.54
N LEU A 219 1.11 -1.34 0.73
CA LEU A 219 2.46 -1.17 0.20
C LEU A 219 2.49 -1.20 -1.34
N GLU A 220 1.69 -2.08 -1.95
CA GLU A 220 1.59 -2.16 -3.42
C GLU A 220 0.85 -0.94 -3.99
N ASP A 221 -0.20 -0.46 -3.32
CA ASP A 221 -0.88 0.80 -3.66
C ASP A 221 0.08 1.98 -3.57
N ALA A 222 0.77 2.13 -2.43
CA ALA A 222 1.78 3.17 -2.23
C ALA A 222 2.82 3.18 -3.34
N ARG A 223 3.34 1.99 -3.68
CA ARG A 223 4.36 1.81 -4.71
C ARG A 223 3.94 2.38 -6.06
N TRP A 224 2.73 2.10 -6.51
CA TRP A 224 2.30 2.43 -7.86
C TRP A 224 1.55 3.74 -7.97
N ARG A 225 0.69 4.03 -6.98
CA ARG A 225 -0.15 5.21 -7.02
C ARG A 225 0.61 6.49 -6.70
N TYR A 226 1.63 6.40 -5.81
CA TYR A 226 2.27 7.60 -5.25
C TYR A 226 3.79 7.64 -5.42
N LEU A 227 4.50 6.53 -5.22
CA LEU A 227 5.91 6.55 -4.86
C LEU A 227 6.90 6.33 -6.02
N GLN A 228 6.42 6.12 -7.25
CA GLN A 228 7.29 5.89 -8.41
C GLN A 228 8.35 7.00 -8.62
N PRO A 229 8.00 8.32 -8.51
CA PRO A 229 8.96 9.41 -8.67
C PRO A 229 9.59 9.87 -7.36
N ALA A 230 9.33 9.22 -6.23
CA ALA A 230 9.96 9.56 -4.96
C ALA A 230 11.47 9.34 -5.02
N ARG A 231 12.24 10.22 -4.35
CA ARG A 231 13.69 10.06 -4.24
C ARG A 231 14.09 8.84 -3.43
N SER A 232 13.36 8.58 -2.34
CA SER A 232 13.53 7.42 -1.47
C SER A 232 12.29 7.23 -0.59
N VAL A 233 12.13 6.02 -0.10
CA VAL A 233 11.05 5.64 0.79
C VAL A 233 11.64 4.91 1.99
N LEU A 234 11.21 5.30 3.18
CA LEU A 234 11.49 4.60 4.43
C LEU A 234 10.16 4.07 4.96
N ASN A 235 9.98 2.74 4.93
CA ASN A 235 8.81 2.06 5.46
C ASN A 235 9.15 1.49 6.83
N VAL A 236 8.57 2.07 7.88
CA VAL A 236 8.78 1.69 9.29
C VAL A 236 7.50 1.91 10.07
N ASP A 237 7.30 1.12 11.12
CA ASP A 237 6.14 1.25 12.00
C ASP A 237 6.31 2.46 12.95
N ILE A 238 5.20 2.95 13.53
CA ILE A 238 5.21 4.17 14.38
C ILE A 238 6.04 3.98 15.66
N ASP A 239 6.16 2.74 16.13
CA ASP A 239 6.95 2.35 17.31
C ASP A 239 8.40 1.98 16.97
N GLU A 240 8.82 2.15 15.72
CA GLU A 240 10.18 1.86 15.27
C GLU A 240 10.96 3.15 14.98
N LEU A 241 12.18 3.24 15.52
CA LEU A 241 13.13 4.31 15.25
C LEU A 241 14.38 3.74 14.57
N VAL A 242 14.65 4.21 13.37
CA VAL A 242 15.83 3.77 12.60
C VAL A 242 17.06 4.55 13.07
N LEU A 243 17.99 3.86 13.72
CA LEU A 243 19.26 4.45 14.17
C LEU A 243 20.40 4.03 13.22
N PRO A 244 21.09 4.97 12.59
CA PRO A 244 22.26 4.62 11.77
C PRO A 244 23.42 4.16 12.65
N ARG A 245 24.07 3.06 12.32
CA ARG A 245 25.25 2.57 13.05
C ARG A 245 26.47 3.49 12.92
N HIS A 246 26.54 4.32 11.87
CA HIS A 246 27.63 5.26 11.62
C HIS A 246 27.10 6.59 11.04
N SER A 247 27.52 7.70 11.62
CA SER A 247 27.15 9.07 11.20
C SER A 247 27.51 9.43 9.75
N LEU A 248 28.43 8.70 9.13
CA LEU A 248 28.87 8.88 7.74
C LEU A 248 27.82 8.54 6.69
N CYS A 249 26.90 7.61 6.98
CA CYS A 249 25.82 7.25 6.05
C CYS A 249 24.78 8.36 5.87
N LEU A 250 24.54 9.18 6.90
CA LEU A 250 23.53 10.25 6.87
C LEU A 250 23.95 11.43 5.98
N ASN A 251 25.22 11.79 6.01
CA ASN A 251 25.74 12.88 5.18
C ASN A 251 25.74 12.51 3.69
N TRP A 252 25.93 11.23 3.37
CA TRP A 252 25.86 10.71 2.01
C TRP A 252 24.43 10.76 1.44
N TRP A 253 23.41 10.51 2.26
CA TRP A 253 22.00 10.63 1.89
C TRP A 253 21.61 12.08 1.52
N ARG A 254 22.19 13.05 2.21
CA ARG A 254 21.90 14.47 1.98
C ARG A 254 22.50 15.04 0.69
N GLN A 255 23.52 14.43 0.09
CA GLN A 255 24.36 15.04 -0.94
C GLN A 255 24.18 14.49 -2.36
N ARG A 256 23.35 13.48 -2.62
CA ARG A 256 23.21 12.96 -3.98
C ARG A 256 22.10 13.60 -4.80
N PRO A 257 22.34 13.90 -6.09
CA PRO A 257 21.29 14.29 -7.04
C PRO A 257 20.31 13.14 -7.28
N PRO A 258 19.08 13.42 -7.78
CA PRO A 258 18.09 12.40 -8.04
C PRO A 258 18.61 11.39 -9.07
N ALA A 259 18.68 10.13 -8.68
CA ALA A 259 18.94 9.04 -9.61
C ALA A 259 17.61 8.53 -10.14
N THR A 260 17.48 8.49 -11.46
CA THR A 260 16.37 7.80 -12.14
C THR A 260 16.55 6.30 -12.00
N SER A 261 16.02 5.70 -10.97
CA SER A 261 16.03 4.27 -10.78
C SER A 261 14.61 3.72 -10.65
N ARG A 262 14.29 2.78 -11.50
CA ARG A 262 13.00 2.08 -11.55
C ARG A 262 12.95 1.03 -10.45
N PHE A 263 11.80 0.91 -9.77
CA PHE A 263 11.54 -0.25 -8.93
C PHE A 263 11.57 -1.52 -9.80
N GLY A 264 12.44 -2.46 -9.48
CA GLY A 264 12.48 -3.76 -10.17
C GLY A 264 11.21 -4.59 -9.86
N ASP A 265 10.88 -5.52 -10.76
CA ASP A 265 9.69 -6.40 -10.67
C ASP A 265 9.76 -7.48 -9.57
N SER A 266 10.84 -7.51 -8.78
CA SER A 266 10.99 -8.46 -7.67
C SER A 266 10.07 -8.07 -6.50
N GLY A 267 9.13 -8.95 -6.17
CA GLY A 267 8.21 -8.81 -5.05
C GLY A 267 8.93 -8.60 -3.71
N TRP A 268 8.26 -7.90 -2.80
CA TRP A 268 8.70 -7.73 -1.42
C TRP A 268 8.70 -9.10 -0.72
N SER A 269 9.86 -9.66 -0.46
CA SER A 269 10.00 -10.92 0.26
C SER A 269 10.37 -10.63 1.72
N ARG A 270 9.53 -11.05 2.67
CA ARG A 270 9.89 -11.09 4.08
C ARG A 270 10.90 -12.22 4.33
N ARG A 271 12.10 -11.87 4.73
CA ARG A 271 12.88 -12.72 5.64
C ARG A 271 13.14 -11.91 6.90
N THR A 272 12.61 -12.43 8.01
CA THR A 272 12.93 -12.13 9.42
C THR A 272 13.35 -10.68 9.72
N ALA A 273 12.48 -9.89 10.38
CA ALA A 273 12.77 -8.69 11.15
C ALA A 273 13.97 -7.85 10.64
N VAL A 274 13.93 -7.44 9.38
CA VAL A 274 14.84 -6.43 8.84
C VAL A 274 13.95 -5.41 8.17
N THR A 275 13.81 -4.26 8.78
CA THR A 275 13.21 -3.10 8.11
C THR A 275 14.08 -2.77 6.92
N THR A 276 13.60 -3.07 5.74
CA THR A 276 14.37 -2.89 4.52
C THR A 276 14.23 -1.46 4.07
N ALA A 277 15.22 -0.62 4.37
CA ALA A 277 15.38 0.66 3.71
C ALA A 277 15.79 0.38 2.26
N TYR A 278 14.88 0.50 1.29
CA TYR A 278 15.21 0.39 -0.11
C TYR A 278 15.90 1.67 -0.58
N VAL A 279 17.22 1.64 -0.62
CA VAL A 279 18.03 2.58 -1.40
C VAL A 279 18.29 1.93 -2.75
N GLN A 280 17.65 2.42 -3.80
CA GLN A 280 17.99 1.99 -5.16
C GLN A 280 19.35 2.55 -5.57
N ASN A 281 20.39 1.74 -5.46
CA ASN A 281 21.60 1.92 -6.25
C ASN A 281 22.35 0.59 -6.39
N PRO A 282 22.84 0.21 -7.59
CA PRO A 282 23.45 -1.09 -7.84
C PRO A 282 24.85 -1.28 -7.28
N SER A 283 25.42 -0.34 -6.56
CA SER A 283 26.76 -0.46 -5.98
C SER A 283 26.71 -0.36 -4.44
N HIS A 284 26.61 -1.51 -3.80
CA HIS A 284 27.07 -1.84 -2.44
C HIS A 284 26.95 -0.77 -1.34
N CYS A 285 25.82 -0.72 -0.65
CA CYS A 285 25.79 -0.35 0.77
C CYS A 285 24.70 -1.15 1.49
N CYS A 286 25.10 -2.17 2.24
CA CYS A 286 24.22 -2.83 3.20
C CYS A 286 24.05 -1.88 4.39
N ILE A 287 22.86 -1.35 4.58
CA ILE A 287 22.49 -0.66 5.82
C ILE A 287 22.03 -1.76 6.78
N GLU A 288 22.83 -2.04 7.79
CA GLU A 288 22.42 -2.87 8.92
C GLU A 288 21.61 -1.97 9.86
N VAL A 289 20.31 -2.20 9.92
CA VAL A 289 19.38 -1.46 10.76
C VAL A 289 19.20 -2.24 12.06
N THR A 290 19.47 -1.60 13.19
CA THR A 290 19.13 -2.15 14.51
C THR A 290 17.82 -1.51 14.95
N LEU A 291 16.80 -2.32 15.13
CA LEU A 291 15.51 -1.90 15.68
C LEU A 291 15.58 -2.01 17.21
N TYR A 292 15.15 -0.97 17.90
CA TYR A 292 14.87 -0.99 19.34
C TYR A 292 13.36 -0.82 19.48
N GLY A 293 12.69 -1.91 19.89
CA GLY A 293 11.29 -1.90 20.29
C GLY A 293 11.15 -1.62 21.79
#